data_79cef7419210b299df84528f147c41ed
#
_entry.id   79cef7419210b299df84528f147c41ed
#
_cell.length_a   1.000
_cell.length_b   1.000
_cell.length_c   1.000
_cell.angle_alpha   90.00
_cell.angle_beta   90.00
_cell.angle_gamma   90.00
#
_symmetry.space_group_name_H-M   'P 1'
#
loop_
_entity.id
_entity.type
_entity.pdbx_description
1 polymer ?
#
loop_
_entity_poly.entity_id
_entity_poly.type
_entity_poly.pdbx_seq_one_letter_code
_entity_poly.pdbx_strand_id
1 'polypeptide(L)'
;MQTRKDRWQGELFVAGGLEGLVPADHVLRRVDRALDFSWIHEEVRGCYCQDNGRPSIDPESALRLMLAGFFQGITEDRRLMREAQVNLAIRWFAGYRLDETLPDHSSLTRIRARWGVEVFRRVFERTVRACMDAGLVDARTVHVDATLIRADVSWDSLVTRHADQVLEDNTEPEPSGDEGANGPERPRGRRRPRTEKAKRHSPTDPDATMATSSAGYHLEPSYKQHTAVEDSNGVVVDVEVTTGERSEGAELEGQLARVRERTGVPTQVVTCDAGYAWAENYDALERAGTDAVIPPARTARRAAGTQRIPARRFKYDEHNGRVVCPAGNTLRRGSRDRADTGTWYRACAADCRGCPMRDRCLSPTARARQVFIVDGYPALLRARRRKEKGWDAATRERYRRHRWLVEGTHGQAKTRHGLRRAARRGLDNVR
;
A
#
# COMPACT_ATOMS: atom_id res chain seq x y z
N MET A 1 -24.14 52.91 -12.53
CA MET A 1 -24.74 52.68 -13.88
C MET A 1 -24.79 51.18 -14.12
N GLN A 2 -25.98 50.68 -14.46
CA GLN A 2 -26.14 49.27 -14.83
C GLN A 2 -25.89 49.14 -16.33
N THR A 3 -24.85 48.38 -16.73
CA THR A 3 -24.55 48.13 -18.12
C THR A 3 -25.15 46.78 -18.56
N ARG A 4 -25.76 46.76 -19.79
CA ARG A 4 -26.32 45.57 -20.39
C ARG A 4 -25.35 45.11 -21.49
N LYS A 5 -24.87 43.84 -21.41
CA LYS A 5 -24.05 43.22 -22.48
C LYS A 5 -24.95 42.70 -23.60
N ASP A 6 -24.58 42.95 -24.80
CA ASP A 6 -25.09 42.22 -25.95
C ASP A 6 -24.59 40.80 -25.91
N ARG A 7 -25.46 39.82 -26.06
CA ARG A 7 -25.11 38.37 -26.03
C ARG A 7 -24.85 37.81 -27.43
N TRP A 8 -25.02 38.64 -28.44
CA TRP A 8 -24.68 38.23 -29.81
C TRP A 8 -23.16 38.25 -29.95
N GLN A 9 -22.58 37.09 -30.33
CA GLN A 9 -21.16 36.97 -30.63
C GLN A 9 -20.98 36.80 -32.14
N GLY A 10 -20.36 37.76 -32.77
CA GLY A 10 -19.95 37.67 -34.15
C GLY A 10 -18.83 36.67 -34.38
N GLU A 11 -18.36 36.57 -35.60
CA GLU A 11 -17.21 35.74 -35.95
C GLU A 11 -15.97 36.13 -35.14
N LEU A 12 -15.28 35.13 -34.54
CA LEU A 12 -14.08 35.35 -33.74
C LEU A 12 -12.87 35.39 -34.64
N PHE A 13 -12.35 36.59 -34.92
CA PHE A 13 -11.03 36.75 -35.50
C PHE A 13 -9.96 36.89 -34.44
N VAL A 14 -9.11 35.87 -34.26
CA VAL A 14 -7.97 35.90 -33.34
C VAL A 14 -6.69 36.05 -34.17
N ALA A 15 -6.10 37.24 -34.15
CA ALA A 15 -4.76 37.45 -34.68
C ALA A 15 -3.74 37.01 -33.65
N GLY A 16 -3.27 35.76 -33.72
CA GLY A 16 -2.28 35.19 -32.81
C GLY A 16 -2.59 33.77 -32.37
N GLY A 17 -1.61 33.11 -31.74
CA GLY A 17 -1.76 31.74 -31.20
C GLY A 17 -2.41 31.71 -29.82
N LEU A 18 -2.77 30.51 -29.38
CA LEU A 18 -3.30 30.25 -28.03
C LEU A 18 -2.37 30.73 -26.89
N GLU A 19 -1.07 30.84 -27.19
CA GLU A 19 -0.05 31.36 -26.28
C GLU A 19 -0.44 32.71 -25.67
N GLY A 20 -0.95 33.65 -26.45
CA GLY A 20 -1.37 34.97 -25.98
C GLY A 20 -2.71 34.96 -25.19
N LEU A 21 -3.51 33.91 -25.31
CA LEU A 21 -4.85 33.83 -24.72
C LEU A 21 -4.87 33.16 -23.34
N VAL A 22 -3.84 32.38 -22.99
CA VAL A 22 -3.73 31.72 -21.69
C VAL A 22 -3.03 32.66 -20.70
N PRO A 23 -3.62 32.95 -19.51
CA PRO A 23 -2.98 33.81 -18.50
C PRO A 23 -1.58 33.33 -18.10
N ALA A 24 -0.65 34.27 -17.88
CA ALA A 24 0.76 33.94 -17.58
C ALA A 24 0.95 33.20 -16.25
N ASP A 25 0.06 33.38 -15.30
CA ASP A 25 0.03 32.75 -13.98
C ASP A 25 -0.75 31.41 -13.93
N HIS A 26 -1.31 30.98 -15.07
CA HIS A 26 -2.08 29.74 -15.13
C HIS A 26 -1.23 28.53 -14.74
N VAL A 27 -1.82 27.58 -13.98
CA VAL A 27 -1.10 26.39 -13.46
C VAL A 27 -0.44 25.58 -14.56
N LEU A 28 -1.09 25.37 -15.71
CA LEU A 28 -0.53 24.60 -16.83
C LEU A 28 0.70 25.28 -17.45
N ARG A 29 0.80 26.62 -17.42
CA ARG A 29 2.04 27.32 -17.82
C ARG A 29 3.20 27.08 -16.88
N ARG A 30 2.90 26.99 -15.59
CA ARG A 30 3.92 26.64 -14.58
C ARG A 30 4.42 25.22 -14.78
N VAL A 31 3.51 24.29 -15.07
CA VAL A 31 3.84 22.88 -15.37
C VAL A 31 4.67 22.79 -16.65
N ASP A 32 4.27 23.46 -17.71
CA ASP A 32 4.96 23.44 -19.00
C ASP A 32 6.40 23.96 -18.90
N ARG A 33 6.62 25.02 -18.10
CA ARG A 33 7.98 25.56 -17.84
C ARG A 33 8.85 24.67 -16.96
N ALA A 34 8.22 23.89 -16.08
CA ALA A 34 8.93 23.05 -15.10
C ALA A 34 9.28 21.67 -15.63
N LEU A 35 8.52 21.15 -16.61
CA LEU A 35 8.62 19.77 -17.04
C LEU A 35 8.83 19.68 -18.56
N ASP A 36 9.88 19.00 -18.96
CA ASP A 36 10.11 18.56 -20.34
C ASP A 36 9.48 17.17 -20.53
N PHE A 37 8.66 17.02 -21.54
CA PHE A 37 7.98 15.75 -21.88
C PHE A 37 8.46 15.12 -23.19
N SER A 38 9.42 15.73 -23.89
CA SER A 38 9.91 15.26 -25.19
C SER A 38 10.43 13.82 -25.18
N TRP A 39 10.95 13.38 -24.06
CA TRP A 39 11.47 12.03 -23.84
C TRP A 39 10.41 10.92 -23.96
N ILE A 40 9.11 11.25 -23.84
CA ILE A 40 8.04 10.24 -23.83
C ILE A 40 7.96 9.48 -25.16
N HIS A 41 8.32 10.12 -26.27
CA HIS A 41 8.33 9.49 -27.60
C HIS A 41 9.27 8.29 -27.64
N GLU A 42 10.47 8.43 -27.08
CA GLU A 42 11.46 7.35 -27.00
C GLU A 42 10.96 6.24 -26.05
N GLU A 43 10.42 6.64 -24.92
CA GLU A 43 9.95 5.74 -23.86
C GLU A 43 8.86 4.78 -24.33
N VAL A 44 7.96 5.28 -25.18
CA VAL A 44 6.81 4.50 -25.68
C VAL A 44 7.02 3.94 -27.08
N ARG A 45 8.20 4.15 -27.71
CA ARG A 45 8.48 3.71 -29.09
C ARG A 45 8.11 2.24 -29.31
N GLY A 46 8.50 1.37 -28.39
CA GLY A 46 8.19 -0.07 -28.43
C GLY A 46 6.71 -0.42 -28.32
N CYS A 47 5.87 0.52 -27.89
CA CYS A 47 4.42 0.32 -27.77
C CYS A 47 3.67 0.59 -29.09
N TYR A 48 4.36 1.06 -30.16
CA TYR A 48 3.76 1.43 -31.42
C TYR A 48 4.39 0.66 -32.58
N CYS A 49 3.55 0.30 -33.57
CA CYS A 49 4.03 -0.29 -34.81
C CYS A 49 4.66 0.81 -35.66
N GLN A 50 5.80 0.52 -36.34
CA GLN A 50 6.53 1.49 -37.11
C GLN A 50 5.89 1.73 -38.50
N ASP A 51 5.34 0.67 -39.11
CA ASP A 51 5.02 0.66 -40.54
C ASP A 51 3.53 0.41 -40.86
N ASN A 52 2.68 0.22 -39.84
CA ASN A 52 1.29 -0.17 -40.08
C ASN A 52 0.31 0.51 -39.12
N GLY A 53 -0.86 0.89 -39.66
CA GLY A 53 -1.99 1.37 -38.86
C GLY A 53 -2.26 2.88 -39.06
N ARG A 54 -3.40 3.33 -38.50
CA ARG A 54 -3.76 4.74 -38.45
C ARG A 54 -2.78 5.50 -37.55
N PRO A 55 -2.34 6.73 -37.94
CA PRO A 55 -1.54 7.59 -37.08
C PRO A 55 -2.15 7.69 -35.67
N SER A 56 -1.33 7.45 -34.66
CA SER A 56 -1.75 7.57 -33.26
C SER A 56 -1.84 9.02 -32.83
N ILE A 57 -2.51 9.27 -31.71
CA ILE A 57 -2.35 10.53 -30.98
C ILE A 57 -0.88 10.65 -30.59
N ASP A 58 -0.33 11.84 -30.70
CA ASP A 58 1.01 12.15 -30.25
C ASP A 58 1.16 11.78 -28.76
N PRO A 59 2.18 10.97 -28.38
CA PRO A 59 2.39 10.53 -27.00
C PRO A 59 2.53 11.68 -26.00
N GLU A 60 3.22 12.76 -26.38
CA GLU A 60 3.36 13.92 -25.52
C GLU A 60 2.02 14.62 -25.30
N SER A 61 1.24 14.82 -26.36
CA SER A 61 -0.11 15.39 -26.27
C SER A 61 -1.03 14.53 -25.38
N ALA A 62 -0.93 13.21 -25.49
CA ALA A 62 -1.70 12.30 -24.64
C ALA A 62 -1.32 12.42 -23.16
N LEU A 63 -0.02 12.47 -22.84
CA LEU A 63 0.46 12.66 -21.47
C LEU A 63 0.04 14.04 -20.93
N ARG A 64 0.18 15.09 -21.71
CA ARG A 64 -0.23 16.46 -21.37
C ARG A 64 -1.75 16.55 -21.10
N LEU A 65 -2.60 15.87 -21.87
CA LEU A 65 -4.03 15.79 -21.60
C LEU A 65 -4.31 15.10 -20.25
N MET A 66 -3.64 13.98 -19.97
CA MET A 66 -3.80 13.29 -18.67
C MET A 66 -3.36 14.16 -17.49
N LEU A 67 -2.25 14.88 -17.62
CA LEU A 67 -1.76 15.83 -16.62
C LEU A 67 -2.68 17.04 -16.47
N ALA A 68 -3.22 17.57 -17.55
CA ALA A 68 -4.20 18.66 -17.50
C ALA A 68 -5.43 18.23 -16.68
N GLY A 69 -5.94 17.02 -16.91
CA GLY A 69 -7.00 16.44 -16.10
C GLY A 69 -6.64 16.36 -14.61
N PHE A 70 -5.44 15.88 -14.30
CA PHE A 70 -4.95 15.79 -12.92
C PHE A 70 -4.89 17.17 -12.26
N PHE A 71 -4.27 18.18 -12.86
CA PHE A 71 -4.15 19.52 -12.30
C PHE A 71 -5.48 20.28 -12.20
N GLN A 72 -6.43 19.97 -13.07
CA GLN A 72 -7.79 20.53 -13.05
C GLN A 72 -8.77 19.74 -12.17
N GLY A 73 -8.34 18.62 -11.58
CA GLY A 73 -9.20 17.74 -10.78
C GLY A 73 -10.28 17.03 -11.60
N ILE A 74 -10.03 16.81 -12.88
CA ILE A 74 -10.95 16.10 -13.80
C ILE A 74 -10.49 14.66 -13.91
N THR A 75 -11.18 13.75 -13.23
CA THR A 75 -10.80 12.34 -13.13
C THR A 75 -11.38 11.44 -14.22
N GLU A 76 -12.42 11.91 -14.93
CA GLU A 76 -13.11 11.17 -15.98
C GLU A 76 -12.64 11.60 -17.38
N ASP A 77 -12.16 10.67 -18.21
CA ASP A 77 -11.68 10.94 -19.58
C ASP A 77 -12.75 11.62 -20.45
N ARG A 78 -14.02 11.19 -20.31
CA ARG A 78 -15.12 11.80 -21.08
C ARG A 78 -15.34 13.26 -20.72
N ARG A 79 -15.29 13.58 -19.43
CA ARG A 79 -15.41 14.96 -18.93
C ARG A 79 -14.19 15.77 -19.34
N LEU A 80 -12.97 15.19 -19.24
CA LEU A 80 -11.74 15.84 -19.66
C LEU A 80 -11.79 16.26 -21.15
N MET A 81 -12.22 15.35 -22.03
CA MET A 81 -12.28 15.65 -23.46
C MET A 81 -13.34 16.70 -23.80
N ARG A 82 -14.48 16.72 -23.11
CA ARG A 82 -15.49 17.78 -23.25
C ARG A 82 -14.95 19.13 -22.77
N GLU A 83 -14.27 19.15 -21.64
CA GLU A 83 -13.66 20.37 -21.11
C GLU A 83 -12.55 20.87 -22.06
N ALA A 84 -11.70 20.00 -22.57
CA ALA A 84 -10.64 20.34 -23.49
C ALA A 84 -11.16 20.95 -24.82
N GLN A 85 -12.40 20.69 -25.22
CA GLN A 85 -13.00 21.31 -26.41
C GLN A 85 -13.17 22.81 -26.25
N VAL A 86 -13.47 23.29 -25.04
CA VAL A 86 -13.83 24.68 -24.76
C VAL A 86 -12.79 25.42 -23.92
N ASN A 87 -11.85 24.70 -23.29
CA ASN A 87 -10.83 25.27 -22.42
C ASN A 87 -9.54 25.53 -23.18
N LEU A 88 -9.26 26.80 -23.42
CA LEU A 88 -8.09 27.25 -24.18
C LEU A 88 -6.77 26.83 -23.53
N ALA A 89 -6.70 26.82 -22.19
CA ALA A 89 -5.49 26.46 -21.47
C ALA A 89 -5.16 24.95 -21.61
N ILE A 90 -6.18 24.08 -21.61
CA ILE A 90 -5.97 22.64 -21.84
C ILE A 90 -5.54 22.40 -23.29
N ARG A 91 -6.20 23.05 -24.27
CA ARG A 91 -5.81 22.94 -25.67
C ARG A 91 -4.37 23.38 -25.89
N TRP A 92 -4.02 24.56 -25.40
CA TRP A 92 -2.67 25.10 -25.49
C TRP A 92 -1.63 24.14 -24.88
N PHE A 93 -1.88 23.68 -23.66
CA PHE A 93 -0.95 22.79 -22.95
C PHE A 93 -0.78 21.43 -23.64
N ALA A 94 -1.84 20.90 -24.23
CA ALA A 94 -1.81 19.64 -24.97
C ALA A 94 -1.36 19.76 -26.44
N GLY A 95 -1.07 20.99 -26.90
CA GLY A 95 -0.58 21.25 -28.26
C GLY A 95 -1.63 21.24 -29.37
N TYR A 96 -2.93 21.35 -29.03
CA TYR A 96 -4.04 21.38 -29.99
C TYR A 96 -4.40 22.80 -30.38
N ARG A 97 -4.52 23.03 -31.69
CA ARG A 97 -5.00 24.30 -32.25
C ARG A 97 -6.50 24.45 -32.05
N LEU A 98 -7.05 25.68 -32.19
CA LEU A 98 -8.49 25.95 -32.07
C LEU A 98 -9.35 25.19 -33.08
N ASP A 99 -8.86 25.09 -34.29
CA ASP A 99 -9.50 24.42 -35.42
C ASP A 99 -9.27 22.91 -35.47
N GLU A 100 -8.41 22.39 -34.58
CA GLU A 100 -8.04 20.97 -34.57
C GLU A 100 -9.05 20.14 -33.77
N THR A 101 -9.42 18.99 -34.31
CA THR A 101 -10.33 18.06 -33.66
C THR A 101 -9.59 17.28 -32.55
N LEU A 102 -10.13 17.33 -31.34
CA LEU A 102 -9.62 16.54 -30.25
C LEU A 102 -9.97 15.05 -30.40
N PRO A 103 -9.14 14.15 -29.84
CA PRO A 103 -9.43 12.73 -29.87
C PRO A 103 -10.64 12.35 -29.03
N ASP A 104 -11.24 11.19 -29.32
CA ASP A 104 -12.28 10.60 -28.50
C ASP A 104 -11.72 10.18 -27.13
N HIS A 105 -12.55 10.28 -26.09
CA HIS A 105 -12.18 9.92 -24.71
C HIS A 105 -11.66 8.49 -24.58
N SER A 106 -12.18 7.55 -25.40
CA SER A 106 -11.72 6.15 -25.39
C SER A 106 -10.26 6.00 -25.84
N SER A 107 -9.73 6.99 -26.53
CA SER A 107 -8.33 6.98 -26.97
C SER A 107 -7.36 7.06 -25.81
N LEU A 108 -7.62 7.88 -24.79
CA LEU A 108 -6.80 7.94 -23.57
C LEU A 108 -6.83 6.61 -22.82
N THR A 109 -8.00 5.96 -22.76
CA THR A 109 -8.14 4.62 -22.19
C THR A 109 -7.28 3.58 -22.91
N ARG A 110 -7.31 3.58 -24.25
CA ARG A 110 -6.49 2.68 -25.08
C ARG A 110 -5.00 2.96 -24.95
N ILE A 111 -4.61 4.24 -24.86
CA ILE A 111 -3.21 4.64 -24.68
C ILE A 111 -2.71 4.13 -23.31
N ARG A 112 -3.44 4.32 -22.21
CA ARG A 112 -3.05 3.78 -20.90
C ARG A 112 -2.88 2.25 -20.93
N ALA A 113 -3.81 1.54 -21.56
CA ALA A 113 -3.70 0.09 -21.71
C ALA A 113 -2.51 -0.34 -22.56
N ARG A 114 -2.17 0.43 -23.61
CA ARG A 114 -1.03 0.16 -24.48
C ARG A 114 0.31 0.42 -23.79
N TRP A 115 0.43 1.51 -23.04
CA TRP A 115 1.65 1.86 -22.32
C TRP A 115 1.89 0.94 -21.13
N GLY A 116 0.82 0.49 -20.46
CA GLY A 116 0.91 -0.39 -19.29
C GLY A 116 1.55 0.28 -18.08
N VAL A 117 1.64 -0.48 -17.00
CA VAL A 117 2.13 0.02 -15.70
C VAL A 117 3.60 0.47 -15.76
N GLU A 118 4.41 -0.19 -16.56
CA GLU A 118 5.86 0.07 -16.60
C GLU A 118 6.20 1.45 -17.17
N VAL A 119 5.51 1.90 -18.22
CA VAL A 119 5.72 3.26 -18.75
C VAL A 119 5.33 4.30 -17.69
N PHE A 120 4.17 4.14 -17.03
CA PHE A 120 3.76 5.08 -15.97
C PHE A 120 4.70 5.07 -14.77
N ARG A 121 5.28 3.91 -14.43
CA ARG A 121 6.31 3.83 -13.39
C ARG A 121 7.56 4.65 -13.77
N ARG A 122 8.03 4.55 -15.02
CA ARG A 122 9.15 5.37 -15.50
C ARG A 122 8.82 6.86 -15.58
N VAL A 123 7.58 7.22 -15.93
CA VAL A 123 7.10 8.61 -15.84
C VAL A 123 7.20 9.11 -14.40
N PHE A 124 6.73 8.33 -13.45
CA PHE A 124 6.81 8.66 -12.03
C PHE A 124 8.27 8.81 -11.56
N GLU A 125 9.14 7.88 -11.92
CA GLU A 125 10.57 7.92 -11.57
C GLU A 125 11.26 9.19 -12.11
N ARG A 126 10.93 9.60 -13.34
CA ARG A 126 11.45 10.86 -13.90
C ARG A 126 10.94 12.08 -13.15
N THR A 127 9.68 12.09 -12.70
CA THR A 127 9.18 13.22 -11.89
C THR A 127 9.86 13.28 -10.52
N VAL A 128 10.11 12.14 -9.87
CA VAL A 128 10.87 12.09 -8.62
C VAL A 128 12.30 12.60 -8.83
N ARG A 129 12.96 12.19 -9.91
CA ARG A 129 14.31 12.67 -10.26
C ARG A 129 14.34 14.17 -10.50
N ALA A 130 13.39 14.70 -11.26
CA ALA A 130 13.27 16.15 -11.47
C ALA A 130 13.10 16.91 -10.14
N CYS A 131 12.34 16.37 -9.19
CA CYS A 131 12.24 16.95 -7.84
C CYS A 131 13.56 16.88 -7.06
N MET A 132 14.35 15.82 -7.24
CA MET A 132 15.68 15.70 -6.64
C MET A 132 16.65 16.71 -7.24
N ASP A 133 16.68 16.85 -8.56
CA ASP A 133 17.55 17.79 -9.27
C ASP A 133 17.21 19.26 -8.88
N ALA A 134 15.94 19.53 -8.58
CA ALA A 134 15.49 20.81 -8.03
C ALA A 134 15.75 20.98 -6.53
N GLY A 135 16.36 20.02 -5.85
CA GLY A 135 16.62 20.06 -4.40
C GLY A 135 15.38 19.93 -3.52
N LEU A 136 14.26 19.41 -4.06
CA LEU A 136 13.01 19.24 -3.32
C LEU A 136 12.90 17.92 -2.57
N VAL A 137 13.81 16.97 -2.79
CA VAL A 137 13.82 15.64 -2.18
C VAL A 137 15.18 15.35 -1.60
N ASP A 138 15.27 15.07 -0.29
CA ASP A 138 16.48 14.57 0.35
C ASP A 138 16.40 13.07 0.70
N ALA A 139 15.20 12.50 0.77
CA ALA A 139 14.87 11.10 1.03
C ALA A 139 15.48 10.48 2.30
N ARG A 140 16.13 11.24 3.18
CA ARG A 140 16.72 10.74 4.43
C ARG A 140 15.67 10.38 5.46
N THR A 141 14.58 11.14 5.50
CA THR A 141 13.42 10.86 6.34
C THR A 141 12.22 10.60 5.44
N VAL A 142 11.59 9.44 5.61
CA VAL A 142 10.46 8.98 4.79
C VAL A 142 9.29 8.59 5.69
N HIS A 143 8.10 9.01 5.30
CA HIS A 143 6.84 8.68 5.94
C HIS A 143 6.11 7.64 5.09
N VAL A 144 5.76 6.50 5.67
CA VAL A 144 5.11 5.40 4.97
C VAL A 144 3.76 5.08 5.57
N ASP A 145 2.75 5.04 4.74
CA ASP A 145 1.39 4.66 5.13
C ASP A 145 0.65 4.01 3.97
N ALA A 146 -0.47 3.37 4.26
CA ALA A 146 -1.29 2.73 3.26
C ALA A 146 -2.75 3.19 3.34
N THR A 147 -3.42 3.18 2.19
CA THR A 147 -4.82 3.55 2.13
C THR A 147 -5.60 2.62 1.20
N LEU A 148 -6.86 2.35 1.56
CA LEU A 148 -7.74 1.52 0.74
C LEU A 148 -8.34 2.33 -0.42
N ILE A 149 -8.41 1.68 -1.58
CA ILE A 149 -9.10 2.11 -2.78
C ILE A 149 -10.25 1.12 -3.00
N ARG A 150 -11.50 1.57 -2.96
CA ARG A 150 -12.66 0.71 -3.22
C ARG A 150 -12.63 0.21 -4.66
N ALA A 151 -12.91 -1.05 -4.87
CA ALA A 151 -13.05 -1.60 -6.21
C ALA A 151 -14.34 -1.13 -6.91
N ASP A 152 -14.33 -1.15 -8.23
CA ASP A 152 -15.51 -0.86 -9.05
C ASP A 152 -16.33 -2.14 -9.30
N VAL A 153 -16.91 -2.67 -8.22
CA VAL A 153 -17.74 -3.88 -8.26
C VAL A 153 -19.08 -3.64 -7.55
N SER A 154 -20.12 -4.37 -7.99
CA SER A 154 -21.42 -4.40 -7.31
C SER A 154 -21.37 -5.36 -6.13
N TRP A 155 -22.00 -4.99 -5.01
CA TRP A 155 -22.18 -5.86 -3.85
C TRP A 155 -23.00 -7.13 -4.18
N ASP A 156 -23.98 -7.01 -5.07
CA ASP A 156 -24.85 -8.11 -5.49
C ASP A 156 -24.10 -9.14 -6.35
N SER A 157 -22.97 -8.76 -6.93
CA SER A 157 -22.11 -9.64 -7.73
C SER A 157 -21.13 -10.47 -6.90
N LEU A 158 -21.06 -10.28 -5.58
CA LEU A 158 -20.14 -10.98 -4.72
C LEU A 158 -20.61 -12.41 -4.46
N VAL A 159 -19.81 -13.38 -4.87
CA VAL A 159 -20.04 -14.80 -4.60
C VAL A 159 -19.23 -15.29 -3.41
N THR A 160 -19.77 -16.26 -2.70
CA THR A 160 -19.06 -16.92 -1.60
C THR A 160 -18.26 -18.07 -2.21
N ARG A 161 -16.94 -18.03 -2.05
CA ARG A 161 -16.09 -19.14 -2.43
C ARG A 161 -16.09 -20.17 -1.30
N HIS A 162 -16.68 -21.34 -1.53
CA HIS A 162 -16.55 -22.45 -0.60
C HIS A 162 -15.18 -23.10 -0.79
N ALA A 163 -14.50 -23.42 0.31
CA ALA A 163 -13.21 -24.10 0.27
C ALA A 163 -13.25 -25.44 -0.48
N ASP A 164 -14.40 -26.09 -0.47
CA ASP A 164 -14.63 -27.36 -1.13
C ASP A 164 -14.47 -27.29 -2.67
N GLN A 165 -14.86 -26.16 -3.30
CA GLN A 165 -14.67 -25.98 -4.76
C GLN A 165 -13.20 -25.82 -5.17
N VAL A 166 -12.33 -25.35 -4.27
CA VAL A 166 -10.89 -25.25 -4.55
C VAL A 166 -10.20 -26.60 -4.41
N LEU A 167 -10.76 -27.49 -3.61
CA LEU A 167 -10.26 -28.86 -3.46
C LEU A 167 -10.67 -29.73 -4.65
N GLU A 168 -11.89 -29.54 -5.20
CA GLU A 168 -12.35 -30.26 -6.39
C GLU A 168 -11.55 -29.87 -7.65
N ASP A 169 -11.19 -28.59 -7.81
CA ASP A 169 -10.40 -28.10 -8.94
C ASP A 169 -8.91 -28.52 -8.88
N ASN A 170 -8.42 -28.96 -7.72
CA ASN A 170 -7.02 -29.35 -7.51
C ASN A 170 -6.83 -30.85 -7.22
N THR A 171 -7.87 -31.66 -7.37
CA THR A 171 -7.74 -33.10 -7.20
C THR A 171 -7.24 -33.71 -8.52
N GLU A 172 -5.94 -33.89 -8.68
CA GLU A 172 -5.39 -34.81 -9.66
C GLU A 172 -5.84 -36.23 -9.29
N PRO A 173 -6.20 -37.08 -10.27
CA PRO A 173 -6.62 -38.42 -9.99
C PRO A 173 -5.45 -39.24 -9.40
N GLU A 174 -5.62 -39.71 -8.16
CA GLU A 174 -4.64 -40.60 -7.55
C GLU A 174 -4.55 -41.90 -8.34
N PRO A 175 -3.31 -42.42 -8.56
CA PRO A 175 -3.16 -43.77 -9.10
C PRO A 175 -3.58 -44.82 -8.07
N SER A 176 -4.51 -45.64 -8.43
CA SER A 176 -4.98 -46.80 -7.68
C SER A 176 -3.84 -47.78 -7.36
N GLY A 177 -3.65 -48.14 -6.11
CA GLY A 177 -2.87 -49.32 -5.69
C GLY A 177 -2.32 -49.15 -4.28
N ASP A 178 -2.72 -49.81 -3.32
CA ASP A 178 -2.58 -51.14 -2.80
C ASP A 178 -2.89 -51.19 -1.27
N GLU A 179 -3.46 -52.28 -0.86
CA GLU A 179 -3.93 -52.56 0.49
C GLU A 179 -2.80 -52.83 1.49
N GLY A 180 -3.06 -52.43 2.77
CA GLY A 180 -2.50 -53.20 3.89
C GLY A 180 -1.82 -52.41 4.97
N ALA A 181 -2.48 -52.20 6.12
CA ALA A 181 -2.06 -52.59 7.44
C ALA A 181 -2.88 -51.94 8.58
N ASN A 182 -3.61 -52.74 9.28
CA ASN A 182 -4.36 -52.45 10.51
C ASN A 182 -3.41 -52.09 11.66
N GLY A 183 -3.63 -50.90 12.28
CA GLY A 183 -3.16 -50.57 13.63
C GLY A 183 -4.21 -49.74 14.34
N PRO A 184 -4.47 -49.92 15.68
CA PRO A 184 -5.61 -49.35 16.37
C PRO A 184 -5.56 -47.84 16.46
N GLU A 185 -6.57 -47.19 15.90
CA GLU A 185 -6.78 -45.75 15.98
C GLU A 185 -7.01 -45.28 17.44
N ARG A 186 -6.13 -44.44 17.94
CA ARG A 186 -6.39 -43.62 19.12
C ARG A 186 -7.36 -42.48 18.73
N PRO A 187 -8.44 -42.22 19.50
CA PRO A 187 -9.36 -41.14 19.15
C PRO A 187 -8.65 -39.79 19.19
N ARG A 188 -8.42 -39.24 18.05
CA ARG A 188 -7.98 -37.84 17.89
C ARG A 188 -9.12 -36.95 18.38
N GLY A 189 -8.85 -36.21 19.48
CA GLY A 189 -9.80 -35.24 20.05
C GLY A 189 -10.35 -34.36 18.94
N ARG A 190 -11.68 -34.28 18.85
CA ARG A 190 -12.43 -33.43 17.92
C ARG A 190 -11.85 -32.02 17.94
N ARG A 191 -11.03 -31.66 16.96
CA ARG A 191 -10.81 -30.24 16.61
C ARG A 191 -12.18 -29.71 16.22
N ARG A 192 -12.69 -28.74 16.98
CA ARG A 192 -13.81 -27.91 16.52
C ARG A 192 -13.41 -27.40 15.13
N PRO A 193 -14.27 -27.59 14.10
CA PRO A 193 -13.99 -27.02 12.80
C PRO A 193 -13.80 -25.52 13.02
N ARG A 194 -12.62 -25.01 12.65
CA ARG A 194 -12.43 -23.58 12.46
C ARG A 194 -13.43 -23.25 11.37
N THR A 195 -14.52 -22.57 11.73
CA THR A 195 -15.44 -22.01 10.74
C THR A 195 -14.57 -21.14 9.83
N GLU A 196 -14.17 -21.67 8.71
CA GLU A 196 -13.57 -20.89 7.63
C GLU A 196 -14.62 -19.84 7.29
N LYS A 197 -14.30 -18.60 7.60
CA LYS A 197 -15.13 -17.49 7.16
C LYS A 197 -15.09 -17.55 5.64
N ALA A 198 -16.22 -17.92 5.04
CA ALA A 198 -16.36 -17.98 3.61
C ALA A 198 -15.87 -16.65 3.02
N LYS A 199 -14.80 -16.68 2.25
CA LYS A 199 -14.23 -15.48 1.64
C LYS A 199 -15.13 -15.09 0.48
N ARG A 200 -15.76 -13.93 0.55
CA ARG A 200 -16.45 -13.34 -0.59
C ARG A 200 -15.42 -12.78 -1.56
N HIS A 201 -15.65 -12.99 -2.84
CA HIS A 201 -14.83 -12.42 -3.90
C HIS A 201 -15.72 -11.94 -5.06
N SER A 202 -15.20 -11.04 -5.87
CA SER A 202 -15.88 -10.59 -7.09
C SER A 202 -15.41 -11.42 -8.28
N PRO A 203 -16.30 -12.08 -9.02
CA PRO A 203 -15.92 -12.77 -10.27
C PRO A 203 -15.45 -11.80 -11.35
N THR A 204 -15.94 -10.56 -11.33
CA THR A 204 -15.59 -9.52 -12.32
C THR A 204 -14.30 -8.76 -12.00
N ASP A 205 -13.80 -8.87 -10.77
CA ASP A 205 -12.56 -8.26 -10.30
C ASP A 205 -11.94 -9.14 -9.20
N PRO A 206 -11.30 -10.25 -9.57
CA PRO A 206 -10.75 -11.23 -8.62
C PRO A 206 -9.63 -10.67 -7.73
N ASP A 207 -8.93 -9.64 -8.21
CA ASP A 207 -7.80 -9.02 -7.51
C ASP A 207 -8.28 -8.07 -6.38
N ALA A 208 -9.53 -7.62 -6.46
CA ALA A 208 -10.14 -6.80 -5.42
C ALA A 208 -10.55 -7.67 -4.23
N THR A 209 -9.68 -7.76 -3.24
CA THR A 209 -9.92 -8.58 -2.06
C THR A 209 -10.64 -7.83 -0.95
N MET A 210 -11.30 -8.57 -0.06
CA MET A 210 -12.11 -8.00 1.02
C MET A 210 -11.23 -7.37 2.10
N ALA A 211 -11.32 -6.07 2.27
CA ALA A 211 -10.56 -5.31 3.27
C ALA A 211 -11.42 -4.30 4.01
N THR A 212 -10.92 -3.82 5.16
CA THR A 212 -11.55 -2.74 5.94
C THR A 212 -10.48 -1.79 6.45
N SER A 213 -10.81 -0.50 6.50
CA SER A 213 -9.93 0.53 7.05
C SER A 213 -9.95 0.61 8.58
N SER A 214 -10.94 -0.01 9.25
CA SER A 214 -11.02 -0.01 10.71
C SER A 214 -11.83 -1.18 11.26
N ALA A 215 -11.49 -1.58 12.49
CA ALA A 215 -12.26 -2.57 13.23
C ALA A 215 -13.69 -2.04 13.49
N GLY A 216 -14.70 -2.77 13.05
CA GLY A 216 -16.12 -2.39 13.20
C GLY A 216 -16.79 -1.94 11.90
N TYR A 217 -16.05 -1.64 10.85
CA TYR A 217 -16.60 -1.48 9.51
C TYR A 217 -16.70 -2.83 8.79
N HIS A 218 -17.67 -2.95 7.89
CA HIS A 218 -17.78 -4.13 7.05
C HIS A 218 -16.63 -4.17 6.03
N LEU A 219 -16.25 -5.39 5.64
CA LEU A 219 -15.25 -5.61 4.62
C LEU A 219 -15.82 -5.21 3.25
N GLU A 220 -15.03 -4.53 2.45
CA GLU A 220 -15.36 -4.13 1.07
C GLU A 220 -14.30 -4.66 0.09
N PRO A 221 -14.69 -5.05 -1.15
CA PRO A 221 -13.73 -5.33 -2.20
C PRO A 221 -12.86 -4.10 -2.46
N SER A 222 -11.57 -4.25 -2.31
CA SER A 222 -10.64 -3.11 -2.31
C SER A 222 -9.26 -3.51 -2.79
N TYR A 223 -8.53 -2.51 -3.24
CA TYR A 223 -7.09 -2.49 -3.38
C TYR A 223 -6.47 -1.68 -2.26
N LYS A 224 -5.18 -1.80 -2.07
CA LYS A 224 -4.45 -1.02 -1.08
C LYS A 224 -3.27 -0.32 -1.75
N GLN A 225 -3.23 1.01 -1.63
CA GLN A 225 -2.10 1.82 -2.07
C GLN A 225 -1.17 2.08 -0.90
N HIS A 226 0.08 1.70 -1.06
CA HIS A 226 1.19 2.00 -0.16
C HIS A 226 1.94 3.20 -0.69
N THR A 227 2.16 4.21 0.12
CA THR A 227 2.76 5.48 -0.29
C THR A 227 3.90 5.84 0.63
N ALA A 228 5.03 6.23 0.04
CA ALA A 228 6.17 6.79 0.76
C ALA A 228 6.33 8.26 0.38
N VAL A 229 6.36 9.13 1.38
CA VAL A 229 6.44 10.59 1.22
C VAL A 229 7.71 11.08 1.94
N GLU A 230 8.51 11.90 1.28
CA GLU A 230 9.69 12.51 1.92
C GLU A 230 9.29 13.64 2.87
N ASP A 231 10.14 13.92 3.85
CA ASP A 231 9.81 14.78 4.98
C ASP A 231 9.83 16.29 4.66
N SER A 232 10.75 16.75 3.80
CA SER A 232 11.03 18.20 3.67
C SER A 232 9.93 18.94 2.93
N ASN A 233 9.52 18.44 1.78
CA ASN A 233 8.55 19.08 0.88
C ASN A 233 7.28 18.25 0.63
N GLY A 234 7.20 17.06 1.20
CA GLY A 234 6.04 16.17 1.03
C GLY A 234 5.93 15.56 -0.36
N VAL A 235 7.05 15.38 -1.04
CA VAL A 235 7.09 14.73 -2.35
C VAL A 235 6.85 13.23 -2.19
N VAL A 236 5.95 12.67 -2.97
CA VAL A 236 5.74 11.22 -3.04
C VAL A 236 6.93 10.60 -3.76
N VAL A 237 7.69 9.74 -3.07
CA VAL A 237 8.92 9.11 -3.60
C VAL A 237 8.73 7.64 -3.95
N ASP A 238 7.69 6.99 -3.44
CA ASP A 238 7.27 5.64 -3.86
C ASP A 238 5.77 5.45 -3.72
N VAL A 239 5.20 4.72 -4.68
CA VAL A 239 3.81 4.25 -4.66
C VAL A 239 3.79 2.81 -5.16
N GLU A 240 3.07 1.95 -4.45
CA GLU A 240 2.76 0.59 -4.89
C GLU A 240 1.31 0.26 -4.56
N VAL A 241 0.64 -0.48 -5.44
CA VAL A 241 -0.73 -0.94 -5.22
C VAL A 241 -0.75 -2.45 -5.11
N THR A 242 -1.42 -2.94 -4.08
CA THR A 242 -1.59 -4.37 -3.81
C THR A 242 -3.06 -4.73 -3.67
N THR A 243 -3.36 -6.01 -3.53
CA THR A 243 -4.70 -6.47 -3.14
C THR A 243 -5.05 -5.94 -1.75
N GLY A 244 -6.33 -5.69 -1.48
CA GLY A 244 -6.78 -5.06 -0.23
C GLY A 244 -6.43 -5.83 1.04
N GLU A 245 -6.36 -7.16 0.98
CA GLU A 245 -6.00 -8.03 2.11
C GLU A 245 -4.50 -8.04 2.44
N ARG A 246 -3.65 -7.56 1.53
CA ARG A 246 -2.20 -7.51 1.76
C ARG A 246 -1.88 -6.68 2.99
N SER A 247 -1.07 -7.21 3.87
CA SER A 247 -0.71 -6.52 5.10
C SER A 247 0.25 -5.36 4.84
N GLU A 248 0.00 -4.22 5.46
CA GLU A 248 0.81 -3.01 5.29
C GLU A 248 2.27 -3.23 5.68
N GLY A 249 2.49 -3.88 6.83
CA GLY A 249 3.84 -4.15 7.31
C GLY A 249 4.69 -5.03 6.39
N ALA A 250 4.07 -5.87 5.56
CA ALA A 250 4.78 -6.76 4.64
C ALA A 250 5.43 -6.02 3.45
N GLU A 251 4.99 -4.79 3.17
CA GLU A 251 5.50 -4.02 2.02
C GLU A 251 6.63 -3.04 2.41
N LEU A 252 6.86 -2.81 3.70
CA LEU A 252 7.77 -1.76 4.18
C LEU A 252 9.20 -1.90 3.65
N GLU A 253 9.80 -3.08 3.77
CA GLU A 253 11.18 -3.32 3.35
C GLU A 253 11.33 -3.11 1.84
N GLY A 254 10.43 -3.71 1.05
CA GLY A 254 10.41 -3.54 -0.41
C GLY A 254 10.20 -2.09 -0.83
N GLN A 255 9.36 -1.35 -0.12
CA GLN A 255 9.09 0.05 -0.39
C GLN A 255 10.34 0.93 -0.12
N LEU A 256 11.03 0.73 0.99
CA LEU A 256 12.27 1.45 1.30
C LEU A 256 13.41 1.10 0.33
N ALA A 257 13.46 -0.16 -0.14
CA ALA A 257 14.41 -0.57 -1.16
C ALA A 257 14.17 0.19 -2.48
N ARG A 258 12.92 0.32 -2.94
CA ARG A 258 12.56 1.10 -4.13
C ARG A 258 12.85 2.60 -3.95
N VAL A 259 12.57 3.17 -2.77
CA VAL A 259 12.94 4.57 -2.46
C VAL A 259 14.45 4.76 -2.63
N ARG A 260 15.25 3.87 -2.05
CA ARG A 260 16.73 3.93 -2.18
C ARG A 260 17.19 3.77 -3.64
N GLU A 261 16.59 2.87 -4.39
CA GLU A 261 16.94 2.65 -5.80
C GLU A 261 16.68 3.92 -6.64
N ARG A 262 15.50 4.55 -6.45
CA ARG A 262 15.12 5.77 -7.19
C ARG A 262 15.92 7.01 -6.80
N THR A 263 16.16 7.17 -5.51
CA THR A 263 16.79 8.39 -4.98
C THR A 263 18.32 8.28 -4.85
N GLY A 264 18.85 7.06 -4.83
CA GLY A 264 20.28 6.82 -4.53
C GLY A 264 20.62 7.09 -3.05
N VAL A 265 19.67 7.50 -2.21
CA VAL A 265 19.89 7.91 -0.82
C VAL A 265 19.36 6.83 0.13
N PRO A 266 20.17 6.33 1.07
CA PRO A 266 19.68 5.42 2.10
C PRO A 266 18.78 6.18 3.10
N THR A 267 17.60 5.64 3.36
CA THR A 267 16.69 6.19 4.36
C THR A 267 17.27 6.06 5.76
N GLN A 268 17.45 7.17 6.45
CA GLN A 268 17.99 7.21 7.81
C GLN A 268 16.89 7.11 8.87
N VAL A 269 15.71 7.65 8.59
CA VAL A 269 14.56 7.64 9.49
C VAL A 269 13.31 7.23 8.70
N VAL A 270 12.55 6.28 9.21
CA VAL A 270 11.24 5.94 8.69
C VAL A 270 10.17 6.12 9.76
N THR A 271 9.05 6.72 9.39
CA THR A 271 7.88 6.83 10.27
C THR A 271 6.72 6.06 9.67
N CYS A 272 6.05 5.26 10.48
CA CYS A 272 4.84 4.52 10.09
C CYS A 272 3.87 4.48 11.26
N ASP A 273 2.64 4.08 10.99
CA ASP A 273 1.65 3.81 12.02
C ASP A 273 1.91 2.47 12.75
N ALA A 274 1.02 2.10 13.70
CA ALA A 274 1.15 0.86 14.46
C ALA A 274 0.86 -0.41 13.63
N GLY A 275 0.30 -0.32 12.45
CA GLY A 275 0.08 -1.42 11.52
C GLY A 275 1.39 -2.04 11.03
N TYR A 276 2.44 -1.25 10.99
CA TYR A 276 3.79 -1.65 10.60
C TYR A 276 4.66 -2.19 11.76
N ALA A 277 4.13 -2.24 13.00
CA ALA A 277 4.88 -2.58 14.20
C ALA A 277 5.17 -4.08 14.34
N TRP A 278 5.75 -4.69 13.33
CA TRP A 278 6.15 -6.09 13.30
C TRP A 278 7.59 -6.26 13.77
N ALA A 279 7.87 -7.38 14.42
CA ALA A 279 9.22 -7.67 14.91
C ALA A 279 10.26 -7.70 13.77
N GLU A 280 9.89 -8.31 12.64
CA GLU A 280 10.69 -8.40 11.42
C GLU A 280 11.03 -7.02 10.85
N ASN A 281 10.06 -6.10 10.83
CA ASN A 281 10.29 -4.74 10.36
C ASN A 281 11.28 -3.97 11.24
N TYR A 282 11.15 -4.06 12.57
CA TYR A 282 12.13 -3.43 13.47
C TYR A 282 13.52 -4.01 13.29
N ASP A 283 13.64 -5.32 13.11
CA ASP A 283 14.90 -6.01 12.91
C ASP A 283 15.54 -5.64 11.57
N ALA A 284 14.76 -5.61 10.49
CA ALA A 284 15.24 -5.19 9.17
C ALA A 284 15.73 -3.74 9.19
N LEU A 285 14.98 -2.84 9.83
CA LEU A 285 15.35 -1.43 9.94
C LEU A 285 16.61 -1.23 10.79
N GLU A 286 16.76 -1.94 11.91
CA GLU A 286 17.98 -1.90 12.72
C GLU A 286 19.18 -2.42 11.93
N ARG A 287 19.05 -3.52 11.20
CA ARG A 287 20.14 -4.05 10.34
C ARG A 287 20.52 -3.08 9.21
N ALA A 288 19.55 -2.33 8.68
CA ALA A 288 19.78 -1.29 7.68
C ALA A 288 20.34 0.01 8.25
N GLY A 289 20.42 0.17 9.58
CA GLY A 289 20.83 1.39 10.24
C GLY A 289 19.79 2.51 10.16
N THR A 290 18.51 2.15 9.91
CA THR A 290 17.39 3.08 9.80
C THR A 290 16.67 3.23 11.15
N ASP A 291 16.50 4.47 11.62
CA ASP A 291 15.73 4.75 12.84
C ASP A 291 14.23 4.54 12.60
N ALA A 292 13.65 3.57 13.30
CA ALA A 292 12.24 3.22 13.23
C ALA A 292 11.40 4.08 14.18
N VAL A 293 10.70 5.06 13.67
CA VAL A 293 9.73 5.87 14.42
C VAL A 293 8.32 5.28 14.22
N ILE A 294 8.15 4.05 14.68
CA ILE A 294 6.91 3.26 14.58
C ILE A 294 6.41 3.02 16.00
N PRO A 295 5.15 3.39 16.35
CA PRO A 295 4.61 3.09 17.66
C PRO A 295 4.33 1.59 17.79
N PRO A 296 4.93 0.89 18.77
CA PRO A 296 4.63 -0.53 18.97
C PRO A 296 3.14 -0.75 19.17
N ALA A 297 2.58 -1.78 18.54
CA ALA A 297 1.17 -2.11 18.63
C ALA A 297 0.76 -2.29 20.11
N ARG A 298 -0.34 -1.65 20.50
CA ARG A 298 -0.92 -1.84 21.84
C ARG A 298 -1.41 -3.28 21.95
N THR A 299 -0.88 -4.03 22.90
CA THR A 299 -1.47 -5.34 23.21
C THR A 299 -2.90 -5.11 23.66
N ALA A 300 -3.86 -5.69 22.93
CA ALA A 300 -5.27 -5.60 23.27
C ALA A 300 -5.47 -5.94 24.77
N ARG A 301 -6.18 -5.07 25.50
CA ARG A 301 -6.67 -5.40 26.85
C ARG A 301 -7.59 -6.60 26.70
N ARG A 302 -7.13 -7.77 27.13
CA ARG A 302 -8.03 -8.92 27.23
C ARG A 302 -9.11 -8.63 28.27
N ALA A 303 -10.33 -9.10 28.01
CA ALA A 303 -11.45 -8.95 28.92
C ALA A 303 -11.08 -9.41 30.36
N ALA A 304 -11.56 -8.67 31.33
CA ALA A 304 -11.37 -9.02 32.77
C ALA A 304 -11.91 -10.42 33.00
N GLY A 305 -11.10 -11.31 33.62
CA GLY A 305 -11.48 -12.67 33.94
C GLY A 305 -10.68 -13.80 33.29
N THR A 306 -9.94 -13.54 32.19
CA THR A 306 -9.12 -14.55 31.49
C THR A 306 -7.63 -14.20 31.44
N GLN A 307 -7.14 -13.40 32.38
CA GLN A 307 -5.77 -12.87 32.33
C GLN A 307 -4.74 -13.94 32.75
N ARG A 308 -4.32 -14.73 31.78
CA ARG A 308 -3.06 -15.46 31.91
C ARG A 308 -1.89 -14.50 31.78
N ILE A 309 -0.79 -14.80 32.48
CA ILE A 309 0.44 -14.05 32.35
C ILE A 309 0.80 -13.93 30.85
N PRO A 310 0.84 -12.72 30.26
CA PRO A 310 1.11 -12.55 28.84
C PRO A 310 2.57 -12.86 28.52
N ALA A 311 2.85 -13.27 27.27
CA ALA A 311 4.20 -13.63 26.81
C ALA A 311 5.24 -12.54 27.06
N ARG A 312 4.86 -11.27 27.01
CA ARG A 312 5.75 -10.12 27.31
C ARG A 312 6.30 -10.07 28.73
N ARG A 313 5.72 -10.81 29.67
CA ARG A 313 6.24 -10.92 31.06
C ARG A 313 7.33 -11.97 31.19
N PHE A 314 7.56 -12.76 30.14
CA PHE A 314 8.66 -13.68 30.04
C PHE A 314 9.87 -12.90 29.51
N LYS A 315 11.00 -13.00 30.20
CA LYS A 315 12.23 -12.30 29.85
C LYS A 315 12.92 -13.10 28.74
N TYR A 316 13.11 -12.50 27.59
CA TYR A 316 13.94 -13.06 26.52
C TYR A 316 15.39 -12.56 26.70
N ASP A 317 16.33 -13.50 26.83
CA ASP A 317 17.75 -13.26 26.89
C ASP A 317 18.31 -13.47 25.48
N GLU A 318 18.57 -12.36 24.79
CA GLU A 318 19.04 -12.36 23.41
C GLU A 318 20.41 -13.01 23.28
N HIS A 319 21.32 -12.76 24.25
CA HIS A 319 22.68 -13.24 24.24
C HIS A 319 22.76 -14.77 24.31
N ASN A 320 21.93 -15.38 25.15
CA ASN A 320 21.89 -16.83 25.37
C ASN A 320 20.77 -17.54 24.63
N GLY A 321 19.93 -16.82 23.88
CA GLY A 321 18.80 -17.38 23.13
C GLY A 321 17.79 -18.12 24.00
N ARG A 322 17.56 -17.69 25.25
CA ARG A 322 16.67 -18.37 26.20
C ARG A 322 15.58 -17.46 26.76
N VAL A 323 14.49 -18.09 27.17
CA VAL A 323 13.35 -17.42 27.77
C VAL A 323 13.25 -17.79 29.24
N VAL A 324 13.13 -16.79 30.13
CA VAL A 324 12.93 -16.97 31.57
C VAL A 324 11.51 -16.58 31.97
N CYS A 325 10.81 -17.44 32.66
CA CYS A 325 9.45 -17.18 33.12
C CYS A 325 9.44 -16.20 34.32
N PRO A 326 8.28 -15.61 34.68
CA PRO A 326 8.17 -14.71 35.83
C PRO A 326 8.51 -15.33 37.17
N ALA A 327 8.49 -16.67 37.27
CA ALA A 327 8.93 -17.41 38.47
C ALA A 327 10.43 -17.75 38.47
N GLY A 328 11.20 -17.27 37.50
CA GLY A 328 12.65 -17.45 37.42
C GLY A 328 13.14 -18.71 36.68
N ASN A 329 12.23 -19.58 36.23
CA ASN A 329 12.63 -20.81 35.53
C ASN A 329 12.88 -20.57 34.04
N THR A 330 13.92 -21.23 33.48
CA THR A 330 14.26 -21.15 32.07
C THR A 330 13.40 -22.10 31.24
N LEU A 331 12.84 -21.59 30.16
CA LEU A 331 12.12 -22.39 29.17
C LEU A 331 13.14 -22.98 28.15
N ARG A 332 12.95 -24.25 27.84
CA ARG A 332 13.75 -24.94 26.80
C ARG A 332 13.33 -24.50 25.42
N ARG A 333 14.30 -24.26 24.57
CA ARG A 333 14.07 -23.99 23.13
C ARG A 333 13.45 -25.23 22.50
N GLY A 334 12.36 -25.06 21.78
CA GLY A 334 11.66 -26.09 21.01
C GLY A 334 11.87 -25.92 19.50
N SER A 335 10.90 -26.38 18.73
CA SER A 335 10.89 -26.29 17.28
C SER A 335 10.54 -24.88 16.79
N ARG A 336 10.92 -24.58 15.58
CA ARG A 336 10.34 -23.46 14.82
C ARG A 336 8.88 -23.75 14.52
N ASP A 337 8.10 -22.69 14.27
CA ASP A 337 6.73 -22.85 13.79
C ASP A 337 6.70 -23.34 12.32
N ARG A 338 5.53 -23.74 11.85
CA ARG A 338 5.39 -24.27 10.49
C ARG A 338 5.62 -23.21 9.41
N ALA A 339 5.40 -21.94 9.72
CA ALA A 339 5.60 -20.82 8.81
C ALA A 339 7.03 -20.26 8.88
N ASP A 340 7.90 -20.86 9.67
CA ASP A 340 9.29 -20.47 9.91
C ASP A 340 9.47 -19.02 10.39
N THR A 341 8.47 -18.49 11.12
CA THR A 341 8.43 -17.09 11.58
C THR A 341 8.92 -16.90 13.01
N GLY A 342 9.31 -17.98 13.70
CA GLY A 342 9.79 -17.89 15.07
C GLY A 342 9.97 -19.25 15.75
N THR A 343 10.33 -19.20 17.02
CA THR A 343 10.68 -20.38 17.81
C THR A 343 9.74 -20.52 19.02
N TRP A 344 9.30 -21.74 19.27
CA TRP A 344 8.57 -22.11 20.48
C TRP A 344 9.53 -22.40 21.64
N TYR A 345 9.22 -21.86 22.82
CA TYR A 345 9.93 -22.16 24.07
C TYR A 345 8.95 -22.81 25.04
N ARG A 346 9.37 -23.87 25.73
CA ARG A 346 8.54 -24.65 26.63
C ARG A 346 9.17 -24.78 28.02
N ALA A 347 8.38 -24.49 29.06
CA ALA A 347 8.75 -24.72 30.45
C ALA A 347 8.80 -26.22 30.75
N CYS A 348 9.61 -26.63 31.76
CA CYS A 348 9.55 -27.97 32.29
C CYS A 348 8.23 -28.18 33.05
N ALA A 349 7.59 -29.33 32.85
CA ALA A 349 6.32 -29.62 33.52
C ALA A 349 6.49 -29.73 35.06
N ALA A 350 7.64 -30.16 35.53
CA ALA A 350 7.96 -30.21 36.94
C ALA A 350 7.97 -28.80 37.57
N ASP A 351 8.63 -27.83 36.92
CA ASP A 351 8.69 -26.42 37.34
C ASP A 351 7.32 -25.76 37.41
N CYS A 352 6.41 -26.17 36.54
CA CYS A 352 5.06 -25.62 36.48
C CYS A 352 4.10 -26.28 37.50
N ARG A 353 4.38 -27.51 37.96
CA ARG A 353 3.50 -28.26 38.87
C ARG A 353 3.36 -27.59 40.22
N GLY A 354 4.45 -27.16 40.83
CA GLY A 354 4.51 -26.50 42.13
C GLY A 354 4.61 -24.98 42.06
N CYS A 355 4.37 -24.38 40.90
CA CYS A 355 4.57 -22.94 40.71
C CYS A 355 3.44 -22.11 41.34
N PRO A 356 3.73 -21.13 42.20
CA PRO A 356 2.72 -20.29 42.86
C PRO A 356 1.92 -19.43 41.85
N MET A 357 2.42 -19.28 40.61
CA MET A 357 1.74 -18.53 39.56
C MET A 357 0.98 -19.44 38.58
N ARG A 358 0.85 -20.75 38.88
CA ARG A 358 0.29 -21.74 37.96
C ARG A 358 -1.07 -21.33 37.42
N ASP A 359 -2.01 -20.98 38.27
CA ASP A 359 -3.40 -20.69 37.92
C ASP A 359 -3.53 -19.43 37.04
N ARG A 360 -2.62 -18.49 37.22
CA ARG A 360 -2.51 -17.27 36.39
C ARG A 360 -1.72 -17.48 35.12
N CYS A 361 -0.96 -18.57 35.00
CA CYS A 361 -0.03 -18.81 33.89
C CYS A 361 -0.55 -19.86 32.91
N LEU A 362 -1.21 -20.92 33.41
CA LEU A 362 -1.64 -22.07 32.62
C LEU A 362 -3.16 -22.20 32.53
N SER A 363 -3.65 -22.92 31.52
CA SER A 363 -5.02 -23.45 31.57
C SER A 363 -5.10 -24.67 32.49
N PRO A 364 -6.29 -25.01 33.01
CA PRO A 364 -6.45 -26.16 33.89
C PRO A 364 -5.90 -27.47 33.31
N THR A 365 -6.00 -27.64 31.99
CA THR A 365 -5.55 -28.85 31.28
C THR A 365 -4.09 -28.83 30.84
N ALA A 366 -3.43 -27.66 30.90
CA ALA A 366 -2.05 -27.52 30.40
C ALA A 366 -1.04 -28.02 31.45
N ARG A 367 -0.07 -28.83 31.01
CA ARG A 367 1.00 -29.36 31.89
C ARG A 367 2.16 -28.38 32.03
N ALA A 368 2.46 -27.60 30.99
CA ALA A 368 3.57 -26.65 30.98
C ALA A 368 3.27 -25.42 30.07
N ARG A 369 3.89 -24.30 30.40
CA ARG A 369 3.76 -23.07 29.61
C ARG A 369 4.57 -23.18 28.31
N GLN A 370 3.98 -22.73 27.20
CA GLN A 370 4.64 -22.49 25.95
C GLN A 370 4.58 -21.00 25.62
N VAL A 371 5.67 -20.46 25.07
CA VAL A 371 5.79 -19.09 24.62
C VAL A 371 6.38 -19.10 23.23
N PHE A 372 5.76 -18.41 22.30
CA PHE A 372 6.27 -18.21 20.95
C PHE A 372 7.05 -16.91 20.90
N ILE A 373 8.27 -16.96 20.39
CA ILE A 373 9.14 -15.82 20.16
C ILE A 373 9.32 -15.70 18.67
N VAL A 374 8.79 -14.61 18.09
CA VAL A 374 8.94 -14.29 16.66
C VAL A 374 10.37 -13.88 16.35
N ASP A 375 10.80 -14.05 15.13
CA ASP A 375 12.08 -13.53 14.65
C ASP A 375 12.08 -12.00 14.76
N GLY A 376 13.24 -11.39 15.02
CA GLY A 376 13.31 -9.94 15.28
C GLY A 376 12.72 -9.48 16.63
N TYR A 377 12.29 -10.39 17.51
CA TYR A 377 11.70 -10.03 18.82
C TYR A 377 12.57 -9.09 19.67
N PRO A 378 13.91 -9.21 19.70
CA PRO A 378 14.77 -8.26 20.39
C PRO A 378 14.61 -6.81 19.94
N ALA A 379 14.56 -6.58 18.64
CA ALA A 379 14.35 -5.24 18.07
C ALA A 379 12.98 -4.66 18.50
N LEU A 380 11.92 -5.47 18.43
CA LEU A 380 10.59 -5.09 18.94
C LEU A 380 10.63 -4.74 20.44
N LEU A 381 11.40 -5.46 21.25
CA LEU A 381 11.55 -5.14 22.67
C LEU A 381 12.28 -3.81 22.89
N ARG A 382 13.31 -3.51 22.10
CA ARG A 382 14.02 -2.22 22.13
C ARG A 382 13.07 -1.08 21.77
N ALA A 383 12.30 -1.22 20.70
CA ALA A 383 11.28 -0.26 20.29
C ALA A 383 10.21 0.00 21.40
N ARG A 384 9.73 -1.07 22.05
CA ARG A 384 8.79 -0.96 23.18
C ARG A 384 9.40 -0.19 24.36
N ARG A 385 10.62 -0.52 24.76
CA ARG A 385 11.33 0.18 25.85
C ARG A 385 11.56 1.65 25.50
N ARG A 386 11.95 1.95 24.25
CA ARG A 386 12.10 3.34 23.76
C ARG A 386 10.77 4.10 23.89
N LYS A 387 9.66 3.48 23.52
CA LYS A 387 8.31 4.10 23.62
C LYS A 387 7.86 4.26 25.08
N GLU A 388 8.13 3.29 25.93
CA GLU A 388 7.81 3.35 27.37
C GLU A 388 8.59 4.42 28.11
N LYS A 389 9.87 4.64 27.78
CA LYS A 389 10.69 5.75 28.30
C LYS A 389 10.20 7.12 27.79
N GLY A 390 9.39 7.13 26.74
CA GLY A 390 8.95 8.33 26.04
C GLY A 390 9.90 8.69 24.89
N TRP A 391 9.33 9.06 23.78
CA TRP A 391 10.08 9.61 22.65
C TRP A 391 10.59 11.01 22.99
N ASP A 392 11.78 11.37 22.55
CA ASP A 392 12.30 12.74 22.63
C ASP A 392 11.48 13.71 21.76
N ALA A 393 11.78 15.00 21.88
CA ALA A 393 11.02 16.05 21.18
C ALA A 393 11.13 15.91 19.66
N ALA A 394 12.33 15.58 19.13
CA ALA A 394 12.57 15.43 17.70
C ALA A 394 11.82 14.23 17.13
N THR A 395 11.84 13.09 17.81
CA THR A 395 11.09 11.88 17.42
C THR A 395 9.58 12.13 17.43
N ARG A 396 9.07 12.86 18.46
CA ARG A 396 7.64 13.23 18.52
C ARG A 396 7.25 14.14 17.36
N GLU A 397 8.10 15.11 17.01
CA GLU A 397 7.84 16.02 15.91
C GLU A 397 7.82 15.28 14.56
N ARG A 398 8.79 14.43 14.28
CA ARG A 398 8.80 13.58 13.07
C ARG A 398 7.53 12.72 12.96
N TYR A 399 7.11 12.10 14.08
CA TYR A 399 5.88 11.32 14.09
C TYR A 399 4.63 12.17 13.93
N ARG A 400 4.61 13.42 14.39
CA ARG A 400 3.53 14.36 14.15
C ARG A 400 3.43 14.74 12.67
N ARG A 401 4.59 14.94 12.01
CA ARG A 401 4.66 15.25 10.57
C ARG A 401 4.16 14.11 9.71
N HIS A 402 4.41 12.86 10.10
CA HIS A 402 3.88 11.67 9.43
C HIS A 402 2.39 11.80 9.17
N ARG A 403 1.62 12.15 10.20
CA ARG A 403 0.17 12.23 10.09
C ARG A 403 -0.29 13.23 9.04
N TRP A 404 0.30 14.41 9.00
CA TRP A 404 -0.15 15.40 8.04
C TRP A 404 0.46 15.26 6.64
N LEU A 405 1.64 14.73 6.51
CA LEU A 405 2.25 14.50 5.20
C LEU A 405 1.59 13.35 4.46
N VAL A 406 1.50 12.18 5.06
CA VAL A 406 0.97 11.00 4.36
C VAL A 406 -0.56 10.96 4.37
N GLU A 407 -1.21 11.15 5.53
CA GLU A 407 -2.67 11.20 5.60
C GLU A 407 -3.22 12.38 4.77
N GLY A 408 -2.51 13.53 4.77
CA GLY A 408 -2.84 14.69 3.93
C GLY A 408 -2.75 14.37 2.45
N THR A 409 -1.69 13.68 2.00
CA THR A 409 -1.52 13.21 0.62
C THR A 409 -2.65 12.26 0.22
N HIS A 410 -2.96 11.25 1.06
CA HIS A 410 -4.08 10.35 0.82
C HIS A 410 -5.43 11.08 0.79
N GLY A 411 -5.63 12.02 1.71
CA GLY A 411 -6.84 12.86 1.77
C GLY A 411 -7.04 13.65 0.47
N GLN A 412 -5.98 14.31 -0.02
CA GLN A 412 -6.00 15.05 -1.26
C GLN A 412 -6.24 14.14 -2.47
N ALA A 413 -5.54 13.01 -2.55
CA ALA A 413 -5.73 12.04 -3.63
C ALA A 413 -7.16 11.51 -3.68
N LYS A 414 -7.77 11.23 -2.52
CA LYS A 414 -9.17 10.77 -2.43
C LYS A 414 -10.20 11.85 -2.75
N THR A 415 -9.95 13.10 -2.39
CA THR A 415 -10.94 14.17 -2.56
C THR A 415 -10.86 14.87 -3.91
N ARG A 416 -9.64 15.02 -4.47
CA ARG A 416 -9.41 15.78 -5.69
C ARG A 416 -9.06 14.92 -6.91
N HIS A 417 -8.45 13.75 -6.69
CA HIS A 417 -7.89 12.93 -7.77
C HIS A 417 -8.55 11.55 -7.92
N GLY A 418 -9.72 11.36 -7.31
CA GLY A 418 -10.55 10.17 -7.52
C GLY A 418 -10.08 8.88 -6.85
N LEU A 419 -9.06 8.91 -5.96
CA LEU A 419 -8.50 7.71 -5.34
C LEU A 419 -9.47 6.95 -4.42
N ARG A 420 -10.67 7.46 -4.15
CA ARG A 420 -11.66 6.76 -3.31
C ARG A 420 -12.14 5.45 -3.91
N ARG A 421 -12.23 5.39 -5.24
CA ARG A 421 -12.72 4.24 -5.98
C ARG A 421 -11.85 4.02 -7.22
N ALA A 422 -11.50 2.76 -7.48
CA ALA A 422 -10.79 2.39 -8.70
C ALA A 422 -11.65 2.72 -9.93
N ALA A 423 -11.06 3.38 -10.91
CA ALA A 423 -11.71 3.67 -12.17
C ALA A 423 -11.71 2.47 -13.13
N ARG A 424 -10.96 1.41 -12.78
CA ARG A 424 -10.75 0.21 -13.60
C ARG A 424 -10.69 -1.02 -12.71
N ARG A 425 -10.81 -2.20 -13.32
CA ARG A 425 -10.72 -3.51 -12.68
C ARG A 425 -9.41 -4.20 -13.02
N GLY A 426 -8.98 -5.08 -12.12
CA GLY A 426 -7.71 -5.78 -12.21
C GLY A 426 -6.53 -4.98 -11.64
N LEU A 427 -5.66 -5.64 -10.89
CA LEU A 427 -4.56 -5.02 -10.15
C LEU A 427 -3.63 -4.20 -11.07
N ASP A 428 -3.29 -4.74 -12.23
CA ASP A 428 -2.39 -4.06 -13.19
C ASP A 428 -2.99 -2.78 -13.81
N ASN A 429 -4.33 -2.66 -13.83
CA ASN A 429 -5.00 -1.45 -14.30
C ASN A 429 -5.18 -0.40 -13.19
N VAL A 430 -5.04 -0.78 -11.93
CA VAL A 430 -5.16 0.10 -10.76
C VAL A 430 -3.80 0.60 -10.28
N ARG A 431 -2.73 -0.16 -10.53
CA ARG A 431 -1.33 0.27 -10.34
C ARG A 431 -0.99 1.45 -11.21
#